data_f9717b8a1c15e4da7410dfee4c095b9c
#
_entry.id   f9717b8a1c15e4da7410dfee4c095b9c
#
_cell.length_a   1.000
_cell.length_b   1.000
_cell.length_c   1.000
_cell.angle_alpha   90.00
_cell.angle_beta   90.00
_cell.angle_gamma   90.00
#
_symmetry.space_group_name_H-M   'P 1'
#
loop_
_entity.id
_entity.type
_entity.pdbx_description
1 polymer ?
#
loop_
_entity_poly.entity_id
_entity_poly.type
_entity_poly.pdbx_seq_one_letter_code
_entity_poly.pdbx_strand_id
1 'polypeptide(L)'
;MYFIKKTFEISASHQLKLSYDSKCTQLHGHNWLVTIYCKARELNADGMVVDFTHLKQIIRDRLDHANLNEILPFNPTAENIARWICDQIPQAYRVGVVESQHNEASYEKDED
;
A
#
# COMPACT_ATOMS: atom_id res chain seq x y z
N MET A 1 11.56 -21.29 -2.26
CA MET A 1 11.01 -19.93 -2.09
C MET A 1 9.51 -20.01 -1.88
N TYR A 2 9.02 -19.39 -0.82
CA TYR A 2 7.59 -19.32 -0.52
C TYR A 2 7.05 -17.94 -0.89
N PHE A 3 5.84 -17.90 -1.41
CA PHE A 3 5.16 -16.67 -1.80
C PHE A 3 3.79 -16.61 -1.15
N ILE A 4 3.43 -15.43 -0.62
CA ILE A 4 2.09 -15.17 -0.13
C ILE A 4 1.58 -13.85 -0.69
N LYS A 5 0.27 -13.71 -0.65
CA LYS A 5 -0.42 -12.49 -1.09
C LYS A 5 -1.56 -12.19 -0.14
N LYS A 6 -1.68 -10.94 0.30
CA LYS A 6 -2.80 -10.47 1.12
C LYS A 6 -3.46 -9.28 0.45
N THR A 7 -4.77 -9.34 0.28
CA THR A 7 -5.58 -8.26 -0.29
C THR A 7 -6.58 -7.77 0.75
N PHE A 8 -6.69 -6.46 0.91
CA PHE A 8 -7.67 -5.83 1.80
C PHE A 8 -8.00 -4.42 1.33
N GLU A 9 -9.10 -3.88 1.85
CA GLU A 9 -9.58 -2.55 1.49
C GLU A 9 -9.36 -1.59 2.65
N ILE A 10 -8.99 -0.35 2.30
CA ILE A 10 -8.96 0.78 3.24
C ILE A 10 -9.77 1.93 2.65
N SER A 11 -10.36 2.74 3.52
CA SER A 11 -11.03 3.98 3.16
C SER A 11 -10.16 5.14 3.59
N ALA A 12 -9.75 5.99 2.66
CA ALA A 12 -8.87 7.09 2.99
C ALA A 12 -9.03 8.23 2.00
N SER A 13 -8.83 9.45 2.49
CA SER A 13 -8.87 10.65 1.66
C SER A 13 -7.46 11.13 1.33
N HIS A 14 -7.34 11.81 0.22
CA HIS A 14 -6.11 12.47 -0.17
C HIS A 14 -6.39 13.68 -1.06
N GLN A 15 -5.38 14.51 -1.20
CA GLN A 15 -5.38 15.62 -2.13
C GLN A 15 -3.99 15.70 -2.75
N LEU A 16 -3.92 15.82 -4.06
CA LEU A 16 -2.65 15.82 -4.77
C LEU A 16 -2.13 17.22 -5.00
N LYS A 17 -0.81 17.38 -4.93
CA LYS A 17 -0.11 18.58 -5.37
C LYS A 17 0.37 18.32 -6.78
N LEU A 18 -0.19 19.08 -7.74
CA LEU A 18 0.11 18.92 -9.15
C LEU A 18 0.60 20.22 -9.75
N SER A 19 1.37 20.13 -10.83
CA SER A 19 1.88 21.28 -11.57
C SER A 19 0.83 21.84 -12.54
N TYR A 20 -0.37 21.28 -12.57
CA TYR A 20 -1.47 21.67 -13.45
C TYR A 20 -2.79 21.56 -12.69
N ASP A 21 -3.86 22.20 -13.22
CA ASP A 21 -5.19 22.14 -12.60
C ASP A 21 -5.85 20.80 -12.82
N SER A 22 -6.41 20.24 -11.76
CA SER A 22 -7.11 18.95 -11.77
C SER A 22 -8.04 18.87 -10.57
N LYS A 23 -9.10 18.06 -10.70
CA LYS A 23 -9.98 17.73 -9.58
C LYS A 23 -9.21 17.03 -8.45
N CYS A 24 -8.11 16.35 -8.79
CA CYS A 24 -7.29 15.64 -7.82
C CYS A 24 -6.56 16.56 -6.85
N THR A 25 -6.50 17.86 -7.13
CA THR A 25 -5.94 18.85 -6.19
C THR A 25 -6.89 19.21 -5.06
N GLN A 26 -8.15 18.78 -5.14
CA GLN A 26 -9.12 18.93 -4.06
C GLN A 26 -9.14 17.68 -3.20
N LEU A 27 -9.44 17.85 -1.92
CA LEU A 27 -9.55 16.73 -0.99
C LEU A 27 -10.71 15.82 -1.41
N HIS A 28 -10.42 14.53 -1.59
CA HIS A 28 -11.42 13.53 -1.96
C HIS A 28 -11.05 12.17 -1.37
N GLY A 29 -12.01 11.27 -1.32
CA GLY A 29 -11.82 9.95 -0.72
C GLY A 29 -12.00 8.82 -1.72
N HIS A 30 -11.35 7.69 -1.40
CA HIS A 30 -11.46 6.45 -2.15
C HIS A 30 -11.56 5.27 -1.20
N ASN A 31 -12.10 4.16 -1.70
CA ASN A 31 -11.94 2.84 -1.09
C ASN A 31 -10.81 2.15 -1.84
N TRP A 32 -9.63 2.19 -1.25
CA TRP A 32 -8.41 1.68 -1.86
C TRP A 32 -8.32 0.17 -1.67
N LEU A 33 -8.08 -0.57 -2.74
CA LEU A 33 -7.80 -2.00 -2.65
C LEU A 33 -6.29 -2.18 -2.66
N VAL A 34 -5.76 -2.74 -1.58
CA VAL A 34 -4.33 -2.93 -1.39
C VAL A 34 -4.01 -4.41 -1.48
N THR A 35 -3.02 -4.78 -2.29
CA THR A 35 -2.52 -6.15 -2.38
C THR A 35 -1.04 -6.15 -2.07
N ILE A 36 -0.64 -6.91 -1.06
CA ILE A 36 0.75 -7.03 -0.61
C ILE A 36 1.26 -8.42 -0.97
N TYR A 37 2.38 -8.46 -1.71
CA TYR A 37 3.05 -9.69 -2.12
C TYR A 37 4.33 -9.84 -1.32
N CYS A 38 4.46 -10.97 -0.60
CA CYS A 38 5.63 -11.27 0.22
C CYS A 38 6.28 -12.59 -0.21
N LYS A 39 7.57 -12.72 0.06
CA LYS A 39 8.31 -13.95 -0.21
C LYS A 39 9.37 -14.20 0.86
N ALA A 40 9.75 -15.46 1.03
CA ALA A 40 10.85 -15.86 1.90
C ALA A 40 11.40 -17.22 1.45
N ARG A 41 12.72 -17.41 1.63
CA ARG A 41 13.35 -18.70 1.35
C ARG A 41 12.97 -19.72 2.40
N GLU A 42 12.86 -19.29 3.66
CA GLU A 42 12.55 -20.13 4.80
C GLU A 42 11.36 -19.55 5.57
N LEU A 43 10.59 -20.43 6.17
CA LEU A 43 9.47 -20.02 7.02
C LEU A 43 9.98 -19.67 8.41
N ASN A 44 9.24 -18.80 9.12
CA ASN A 44 9.55 -18.49 10.51
C ASN A 44 9.20 -19.67 11.43
N ALA A 45 9.38 -19.48 12.74
CA ALA A 45 9.14 -20.53 13.73
C ALA A 45 7.69 -21.05 13.73
N ASP A 46 6.74 -20.24 13.27
CA ASP A 46 5.33 -20.61 13.18
C ASP A 46 4.94 -21.20 11.83
N GLY A 47 5.90 -21.39 10.93
CA GLY A 47 5.65 -21.94 9.62
C GLY A 47 5.07 -20.95 8.62
N MET A 48 5.38 -19.66 8.77
CA MET A 48 4.83 -18.59 7.93
C MET A 48 5.93 -17.74 7.29
N VAL A 49 5.65 -17.17 6.12
CA VAL A 49 6.45 -16.08 5.56
C VAL A 49 6.26 -14.84 6.45
N VAL A 50 5.01 -14.50 6.69
CA VAL A 50 4.56 -13.47 7.64
C VAL A 50 3.06 -13.71 7.87
N ASP A 51 2.55 -13.37 9.04
CA ASP A 51 1.15 -13.55 9.36
C ASP A 51 0.28 -12.60 8.51
N PHE A 52 -0.71 -13.16 7.81
CA PHE A 52 -1.64 -12.37 7.00
C PHE A 52 -2.33 -11.27 7.81
N THR A 53 -2.69 -11.57 9.05
CA THR A 53 -3.33 -10.61 9.95
C THR A 53 -2.42 -9.44 10.27
N HIS A 54 -1.13 -9.71 10.46
CA HIS A 54 -0.14 -8.66 10.73
C HIS A 54 0.04 -7.73 9.54
N LEU A 55 0.04 -8.26 8.32
CA LEU A 55 0.14 -7.43 7.11
C LEU A 55 -0.99 -6.41 7.04
N LYS A 56 -2.21 -6.88 7.23
CA LYS A 56 -3.39 -6.02 7.23
C LYS A 56 -3.33 -4.99 8.35
N GLN A 57 -2.97 -5.43 9.56
CA GLN A 57 -2.95 -4.59 10.75
C GLN A 57 -1.93 -3.47 10.66
N ILE A 58 -0.70 -3.78 10.21
CA ILE A 58 0.37 -2.78 10.06
C ILE A 58 -0.07 -1.61 9.18
N ILE A 59 -0.74 -1.90 8.07
CA ILE A 59 -1.14 -0.88 7.11
C ILE A 59 -2.46 -0.24 7.49
N ARG A 60 -3.44 -1.04 7.85
CA ARG A 60 -4.80 -0.56 8.13
C ARG A 60 -4.84 0.38 9.33
N ASP A 61 -4.12 0.07 10.39
CA ASP A 61 -4.11 0.89 11.60
C ASP A 61 -3.58 2.31 11.34
N ARG A 62 -2.75 2.48 10.32
CA ARG A 62 -2.16 3.78 9.99
C ARG A 62 -2.93 4.52 8.89
N LEU A 63 -3.48 3.82 7.92
CA LEU A 63 -4.03 4.43 6.71
C LEU A 63 -5.56 4.41 6.65
N ASP A 64 -6.23 3.44 7.30
CA ASP A 64 -7.68 3.33 7.20
C ASP A 64 -8.37 4.48 7.94
N HIS A 65 -9.39 5.05 7.32
CA HIS A 65 -10.14 6.21 7.83
C HIS A 65 -9.26 7.43 8.09
N ALA A 66 -8.14 7.55 7.36
CA ALA A 66 -7.20 8.66 7.53
C ALA A 66 -7.25 9.63 6.34
N ASN A 67 -6.78 10.86 6.60
CA ASN A 67 -6.37 11.77 5.55
C ASN A 67 -4.89 11.49 5.26
N LEU A 68 -4.60 10.93 4.10
CA LEU A 68 -3.24 10.48 3.78
C LEU A 68 -2.23 11.61 3.74
N ASN A 69 -2.66 12.84 3.46
CA ASN A 69 -1.78 14.00 3.48
C ASN A 69 -1.25 14.32 4.88
N GLU A 70 -1.99 13.95 5.92
CA GLU A 70 -1.56 14.16 7.32
C GLU A 70 -0.61 13.06 7.80
N ILE A 71 -0.72 11.86 7.22
CA ILE A 71 0.05 10.68 7.65
C ILE A 71 1.36 10.57 6.86
N LEU A 72 1.31 10.84 5.55
CA LEU A 72 2.43 10.60 4.65
C LEU A 72 3.18 11.92 4.34
N PRO A 73 4.51 11.91 4.39
CA PRO A 73 5.31 13.12 4.19
C PRO A 73 5.60 13.45 2.72
N PHE A 74 4.78 12.94 1.80
CA PHE A 74 4.97 13.12 0.36
C PHE A 74 3.62 13.28 -0.32
N ASN A 75 3.64 13.60 -1.63
CA ASN A 75 2.43 13.66 -2.45
C ASN A 75 1.79 12.27 -2.51
N PRO A 76 0.58 12.06 -1.97
CA PRO A 76 0.01 10.72 -1.81
C PRO A 76 -0.65 10.19 -3.08
N THR A 77 0.13 10.06 -4.14
CA THR A 77 -0.27 9.36 -5.35
C THR A 77 -0.36 7.85 -5.10
N ALA A 78 -1.10 7.13 -5.92
CA ALA A 78 -1.19 5.67 -5.81
C ALA A 78 0.20 5.02 -5.88
N GLU A 79 1.08 5.52 -6.74
CA GLU A 79 2.45 5.04 -6.89
C GLU A 79 3.25 5.21 -5.60
N ASN A 80 3.22 6.41 -5.01
CA ASN A 80 3.94 6.70 -3.77
C ASN A 80 3.37 5.93 -2.58
N ILE A 81 2.06 5.74 -2.53
CA ILE A 81 1.39 4.94 -1.50
C ILE A 81 1.85 3.47 -1.61
N ALA A 82 1.86 2.91 -2.82
CA ALA A 82 2.31 1.54 -3.04
C ALA A 82 3.75 1.32 -2.55
N ARG A 83 4.64 2.25 -2.88
CA ARG A 83 6.03 2.18 -2.43
C ARG A 83 6.14 2.28 -0.90
N TRP A 84 5.45 3.23 -0.30
CA TRP A 84 5.48 3.39 1.15
C TRP A 84 5.02 2.12 1.86
N ILE A 85 3.91 1.53 1.42
CA ILE A 85 3.40 0.29 1.99
C ILE A 85 4.43 -0.84 1.86
N CYS A 86 5.02 -1.00 0.68
CA CYS A 86 6.01 -2.03 0.42
C CYS A 86 7.23 -1.88 1.34
N ASP A 87 7.66 -0.65 1.57
CA ASP A 87 8.82 -0.34 2.41
C ASP A 87 8.57 -0.58 3.91
N GLN A 88 7.30 -0.65 4.34
CA GLN A 88 6.97 -0.96 5.75
C GLN A 88 7.14 -2.43 6.10
N ILE A 89 7.21 -3.30 5.10
CA ILE A 89 7.19 -4.75 5.32
C ILE A 89 8.44 -5.37 4.71
N PRO A 90 9.38 -5.85 5.54
CA PRO A 90 10.66 -6.40 5.04
C PRO A 90 10.48 -7.55 4.04
N GLN A 91 9.49 -8.43 4.25
CA GLN A 91 9.24 -9.57 3.39
C GLN A 91 8.52 -9.21 2.09
N ALA A 92 7.93 -8.02 2.01
CA ALA A 92 7.21 -7.59 0.82
C ALA A 92 8.18 -7.29 -0.32
N TYR A 93 7.88 -7.81 -1.50
CA TYR A 93 8.65 -7.49 -2.70
C TYR A 93 7.84 -6.66 -3.68
N ARG A 94 6.52 -6.63 -3.54
CA ARG A 94 5.62 -5.89 -4.42
C ARG A 94 4.35 -5.50 -3.68
N VAL A 95 3.80 -4.33 -4.02
CA VAL A 95 2.48 -3.87 -3.56
C VAL A 95 1.71 -3.29 -4.73
N GLY A 96 0.45 -3.71 -4.86
CA GLY A 96 -0.50 -3.11 -5.80
C GLY A 96 -1.52 -2.28 -5.04
N VAL A 97 -1.88 -1.14 -5.58
CA VAL A 97 -2.88 -0.23 -5.01
C VAL A 97 -3.87 0.17 -6.09
N VAL A 98 -5.12 -0.20 -5.89
CA VAL A 98 -6.22 0.22 -6.76
C VAL A 98 -6.90 1.40 -6.11
N GLU A 99 -6.72 2.58 -6.69
CA GLU A 99 -7.32 3.83 -6.20
C GLU A 99 -8.82 3.84 -6.42
N SER A 100 -9.20 3.48 -7.64
CA SER A 100 -10.58 3.39 -8.08
C SER A 100 -10.66 2.39 -9.22
N GLN A 101 -11.87 2.02 -9.61
CA GLN A 101 -12.07 1.08 -10.71
C GLN A 101 -11.24 1.50 -11.93
N HIS A 102 -10.43 0.59 -12.47
CA HIS A 102 -9.54 0.77 -13.62
C HIS A 102 -8.29 1.61 -13.39
N ASN A 103 -8.05 2.10 -12.16
CA ASN A 103 -6.87 2.90 -11.84
C ASN A 103 -6.02 2.19 -10.78
N GLU A 104 -4.97 1.55 -11.24
CA GLU A 104 -4.07 0.76 -10.38
C GLU A 104 -2.62 1.19 -10.58
N ALA A 105 -1.90 1.27 -9.49
CA ALA A 105 -0.46 1.43 -9.49
C ALA A 105 0.18 0.28 -8.71
N SER A 106 1.39 -0.08 -9.07
CA SER A 106 2.16 -1.06 -8.31
C SER A 106 3.59 -0.61 -8.16
N TYR A 107 4.21 -1.06 -7.09
CA TYR A 107 5.63 -0.86 -6.83
C TYR A 107 6.27 -2.19 -6.50
N GLU A 108 7.41 -2.47 -7.08
CA GLU A 108 8.21 -3.66 -6.79
C GLU A 108 9.61 -3.21 -6.38
N LYS A 109 10.12 -3.79 -5.28
CA LYS A 109 11.46 -3.48 -4.81
C LYS A 109 12.48 -3.91 -5.85
N ASP A 110 13.49 -3.09 -6.06
CA ASP A 110 14.62 -3.44 -6.92
C ASP A 110 15.35 -4.63 -6.32
N GLU A 111 15.79 -5.55 -7.17
CA GLU A 111 16.61 -6.67 -6.76
C GLU A 111 18.08 -6.26 -6.84
N ASP A 112 18.81 -6.56 -5.77
CA ASP A 112 20.27 -6.35 -5.71
C ASP A 112 21.01 -7.55 -6.26
#